data_4165bf0a3153e7f3fc658008baffba0c
#
_entry.id   4165bf0a3153e7f3fc658008baffba0c
#
_cell.length_a   1.000
_cell.length_b   1.000
_cell.length_c   1.000
_cell.angle_alpha   90.00
_cell.angle_beta   90.00
_cell.angle_gamma   90.00
#
_symmetry.space_group_name_H-M   'P 1'
#
loop_
_entity.id
_entity.type
_entity.pdbx_description
1 polymer ?
#
loop_
_entity_poly.entity_id
_entity_poly.type
_entity_poly.pdbx_seq_one_letter_code
_entity_poly.pdbx_strand_id
1 'polypeptide(L)'
;MEFMGYVRPDGKVGARNYVAVIPSVTCANDVANAICHQVQGTITYLHHQGCCQMPPDLERVTDTLISLGMSPNVGAILIVSLGCEGTDHERMYKELSATGKHVEIIHIQELGGVSKAIQLGTDIARKLVIEISGLQRQPVDVSKIVMAIKCGASDTTSGMASNCVIGYVADKLVDLGATVIFGETTVFLGGEHLLARRAVNKEVADKIYEIVTNMENRAKSIGCDMRKGQPTPGNIAGGLSSIEEKSLGAIVKSGTRPIQGVLEYPQHVTDQKGLWIKDTPGREPEILTGMAATGAQFMMFSTGRGAPQGFPSMPVIKICGNPNTYQRMENDMDLNAGLIITGDKTIEQVGEEAFAKLLRVLSGEMTKNEAIQYFSAIDIHCLGPVI
;
A
#
# COMPACT_ATOMS: atom_id res chain seq x y z
N MET A 1 -4.18 13.24 20.79
CA MET A 1 -3.28 13.82 19.76
C MET A 1 -4.01 13.80 18.43
N GLU A 2 -3.89 14.87 17.61
CA GLU A 2 -4.74 15.05 16.42
C GLU A 2 -3.92 15.33 15.16
N PHE A 3 -4.52 15.04 14.01
CA PHE A 3 -4.09 15.47 12.67
C PHE A 3 -5.26 16.04 11.88
N MET A 4 -5.00 16.78 10.80
CA MET A 4 -6.04 17.37 9.97
C MET A 4 -6.40 16.45 8.81
N GLY A 5 -7.57 15.77 8.88
CA GLY A 5 -8.02 14.78 7.91
C GLY A 5 -9.37 15.08 7.26
N TYR A 6 -9.67 14.42 6.14
CA TYR A 6 -10.96 14.46 5.47
C TYR A 6 -11.87 13.35 6.02
N VAL A 7 -12.89 13.72 6.78
CA VAL A 7 -13.87 12.75 7.31
C VAL A 7 -14.80 12.31 6.18
N ARG A 8 -14.96 10.99 6.01
CA ARG A 8 -15.82 10.37 5.00
C ARG A 8 -17.20 10.03 5.57
N PRO A 9 -18.23 9.81 4.72
CA PRO A 9 -19.57 9.46 5.17
C PRO A 9 -19.62 8.20 6.06
N ASP A 10 -18.73 7.22 5.81
CA ASP A 10 -18.58 6.00 6.62
C ASP A 10 -17.76 6.19 7.92
N GLY A 11 -17.39 7.43 8.26
CA GLY A 11 -16.62 7.78 9.45
C GLY A 11 -15.12 7.49 9.35
N LYS A 12 -14.62 6.99 8.21
CA LYS A 12 -13.18 6.85 7.94
C LYS A 12 -12.57 8.22 7.63
N VAL A 13 -11.25 8.30 7.70
CA VAL A 13 -10.54 9.59 7.57
C VAL A 13 -9.46 9.49 6.51
N GLY A 14 -9.50 10.37 5.52
CA GLY A 14 -8.48 10.47 4.47
C GLY A 14 -7.40 11.52 4.77
N ALA A 15 -6.16 11.22 4.41
CA ALA A 15 -5.05 12.17 4.36
C ALA A 15 -5.03 12.96 3.03
N ARG A 16 -5.75 12.48 2.02
CA ARG A 16 -5.91 13.06 0.69
C ARG A 16 -7.39 13.07 0.29
N ASN A 17 -7.71 13.76 -0.82
CA ASN A 17 -9.07 13.91 -1.32
C ASN A 17 -9.08 13.84 -2.85
N TYR A 18 -8.89 12.63 -3.39
CA TYR A 18 -8.82 12.39 -4.83
C TYR A 18 -10.14 11.90 -5.41
N VAL A 19 -10.35 12.13 -6.69
CA VAL A 19 -11.28 11.35 -7.53
C VAL A 19 -10.50 10.18 -8.11
N ALA A 20 -10.90 8.94 -7.81
CA ALA A 20 -10.30 7.76 -8.40
C ALA A 20 -11.00 7.39 -9.71
N VAL A 21 -10.26 7.38 -10.82
CA VAL A 21 -10.71 6.84 -12.11
C VAL A 21 -10.20 5.41 -12.20
N ILE A 22 -11.08 4.44 -11.97
CA ILE A 22 -10.72 3.03 -11.80
C ILE A 22 -11.04 2.24 -13.07
N PRO A 23 -10.03 1.82 -13.85
CA PRO A 23 -10.27 0.87 -14.92
C PRO A 23 -10.61 -0.49 -14.32
N SER A 24 -11.71 -1.11 -14.77
CA SER A 24 -12.11 -2.45 -14.30
C SER A 24 -11.28 -3.56 -14.95
N VAL A 25 -10.61 -3.26 -16.06
CA VAL A 25 -9.80 -4.19 -16.85
C VAL A 25 -8.65 -3.45 -17.53
N THR A 26 -7.57 -4.17 -17.84
CA THR A 26 -6.39 -3.61 -18.54
C THR A 26 -6.74 -2.84 -19.82
N CYS A 27 -7.75 -3.30 -20.59
CA CYS A 27 -8.19 -2.65 -21.84
C CYS A 27 -8.79 -1.25 -21.62
N ALA A 28 -9.19 -0.90 -20.40
CA ALA A 28 -9.71 0.42 -20.05
C ALA A 28 -8.64 1.41 -19.54
N ASN A 29 -7.40 0.94 -19.36
CA ASN A 29 -6.30 1.72 -18.77
C ASN A 29 -6.05 3.04 -19.51
N ASP A 30 -5.96 3.00 -20.84
CA ASP A 30 -5.62 4.19 -21.60
C ASP A 30 -6.73 5.25 -21.55
N VAL A 31 -8.00 4.83 -21.45
CA VAL A 31 -9.13 5.74 -21.25
C VAL A 31 -9.05 6.39 -19.88
N ALA A 32 -8.86 5.60 -18.82
CA ALA A 32 -8.71 6.10 -17.45
C ALA A 32 -7.53 7.06 -17.32
N ASN A 33 -6.39 6.70 -17.92
CA ASN A 33 -5.18 7.53 -17.92
C ASN A 33 -5.40 8.86 -18.67
N ALA A 34 -6.03 8.82 -19.84
CA ALA A 34 -6.33 10.02 -20.64
C ALA A 34 -7.26 10.98 -19.90
N ILE A 35 -8.24 10.47 -19.13
CA ILE A 35 -9.11 11.28 -18.28
C ILE A 35 -8.30 11.95 -17.18
N CYS A 36 -7.42 11.19 -16.48
CA CYS A 36 -6.59 11.72 -15.40
C CYS A 36 -5.61 12.80 -15.88
N HIS A 37 -5.07 12.69 -17.07
CA HIS A 37 -4.20 13.74 -17.63
C HIS A 37 -4.95 15.06 -17.94
N GLN A 38 -6.26 15.01 -18.11
CA GLN A 38 -7.06 16.20 -18.41
C GLN A 38 -7.69 16.85 -17.18
N VAL A 39 -7.80 16.13 -16.05
CA VAL A 39 -8.49 16.62 -14.85
C VAL A 39 -7.58 16.53 -13.63
N GLN A 40 -7.10 17.68 -13.15
CA GLN A 40 -6.32 17.76 -11.94
C GLN A 40 -7.14 17.31 -10.71
N GLY A 41 -6.52 16.61 -9.77
CA GLY A 41 -7.19 16.07 -8.57
C GLY A 41 -7.73 14.66 -8.78
N THR A 42 -7.51 14.07 -9.96
CA THR A 42 -7.79 12.66 -10.24
C THR A 42 -6.55 11.80 -10.08
N ILE A 43 -6.77 10.52 -9.79
CA ILE A 43 -5.77 9.45 -9.80
C ILE A 43 -6.34 8.23 -10.52
N THR A 44 -5.48 7.33 -10.98
CA THR A 44 -5.90 6.06 -11.58
C THR A 44 -5.04 4.90 -11.08
N TYR A 45 -5.60 3.68 -11.18
CA TYR A 45 -4.92 2.42 -10.81
C TYR A 45 -4.72 1.59 -12.08
N LEU A 46 -3.71 1.94 -12.90
CA LEU A 46 -3.40 1.22 -14.13
C LEU A 46 -2.85 -0.17 -13.80
N HIS A 47 -3.56 -1.21 -14.18
CA HIS A 47 -3.20 -2.60 -13.90
C HIS A 47 -3.33 -3.47 -15.15
N HIS A 48 -2.78 -4.69 -15.11
CA HIS A 48 -2.73 -5.60 -16.27
C HIS A 48 -3.69 -6.80 -16.14
N GLN A 49 -4.67 -6.72 -15.25
CA GLN A 49 -5.60 -7.80 -14.92
C GLN A 49 -7.02 -7.55 -15.45
N GLY A 50 -7.94 -8.49 -15.19
CA GLY A 50 -9.38 -8.33 -15.35
C GLY A 50 -10.00 -9.06 -16.54
N CYS A 51 -9.17 -9.80 -17.33
CA CYS A 51 -9.66 -10.59 -18.45
C CYS A 51 -8.82 -11.86 -18.61
N CYS A 52 -9.44 -12.95 -19.10
CA CYS A 52 -8.77 -14.24 -19.36
C CYS A 52 -8.00 -14.78 -18.15
N GLN A 53 -8.63 -14.75 -17.00
CA GLN A 53 -8.13 -15.28 -15.73
C GLN A 53 -9.09 -16.32 -15.15
N MET A 54 -8.58 -17.19 -14.27
CA MET A 54 -9.41 -18.15 -13.55
C MET A 54 -10.33 -17.42 -12.55
N PRO A 55 -11.54 -17.96 -12.26
CA PRO A 55 -12.53 -17.27 -11.40
C PRO A 55 -12.00 -16.79 -10.05
N PRO A 56 -11.16 -17.55 -9.30
CA PRO A 56 -10.63 -17.05 -8.02
C PRO A 56 -9.74 -15.80 -8.16
N ASP A 57 -9.02 -15.67 -9.28
CA ASP A 57 -8.19 -14.47 -9.53
C ASP A 57 -9.04 -13.30 -10.02
N LEU A 58 -10.09 -13.54 -10.83
CA LEU A 58 -11.05 -12.49 -11.21
C LEU A 58 -11.77 -11.92 -9.97
N GLU A 59 -12.18 -12.77 -9.03
CA GLU A 59 -12.75 -12.35 -7.76
C GLU A 59 -11.74 -11.51 -6.95
N ARG A 60 -10.50 -11.99 -6.82
CA ARG A 60 -9.41 -11.26 -6.15
C ARG A 60 -9.14 -9.90 -6.78
N VAL A 61 -9.16 -9.81 -8.11
CA VAL A 61 -8.99 -8.53 -8.83
C VAL A 61 -10.15 -7.59 -8.54
N THR A 62 -11.39 -8.09 -8.63
CA THR A 62 -12.60 -7.31 -8.32
C THR A 62 -12.56 -6.79 -6.89
N ASP A 63 -12.30 -7.66 -5.90
CA ASP A 63 -12.20 -7.29 -4.49
C ASP A 63 -11.08 -6.27 -4.23
N THR A 64 -9.94 -6.40 -4.90
CA THR A 64 -8.83 -5.45 -4.78
C THR A 64 -9.21 -4.08 -5.31
N LEU A 65 -9.86 -4.00 -6.48
CA LEU A 65 -10.32 -2.73 -7.07
C LEU A 65 -11.40 -2.07 -6.20
N ILE A 66 -12.33 -2.84 -5.65
CA ILE A 66 -13.32 -2.36 -4.67
C ILE A 66 -12.60 -1.78 -3.45
N SER A 67 -11.67 -2.53 -2.87
CA SER A 67 -10.93 -2.11 -1.68
C SER A 67 -10.08 -0.85 -1.92
N LEU A 68 -9.49 -0.68 -3.11
CA LEU A 68 -8.80 0.55 -3.51
C LEU A 68 -9.77 1.74 -3.62
N GLY A 69 -10.95 1.53 -4.17
CA GLY A 69 -12.02 2.56 -4.24
C GLY A 69 -12.57 2.92 -2.85
N MET A 70 -12.60 1.97 -1.92
CA MET A 70 -12.97 2.21 -0.52
C MET A 70 -11.94 3.03 0.25
N SER A 71 -10.72 3.23 -0.27
CA SER A 71 -9.68 4.02 0.39
C SER A 71 -10.22 5.35 0.92
N PRO A 72 -9.94 5.73 2.19
CA PRO A 72 -10.38 7.02 2.72
C PRO A 72 -9.74 8.22 2.04
N ASN A 73 -8.64 8.02 1.30
CA ASN A 73 -7.99 9.07 0.49
C ASN A 73 -8.75 9.38 -0.81
N VAL A 74 -9.74 8.56 -1.16
CA VAL A 74 -10.63 8.74 -2.32
C VAL A 74 -11.94 9.36 -1.86
N GLY A 75 -12.31 10.51 -2.44
CA GLY A 75 -13.54 11.24 -2.13
C GLY A 75 -14.71 10.89 -3.06
N ALA A 76 -14.42 10.62 -4.34
CA ALA A 76 -15.40 10.18 -5.34
C ALA A 76 -14.76 9.26 -6.38
N ILE A 77 -15.54 8.53 -7.15
CA ILE A 77 -15.08 7.45 -8.01
C ILE A 77 -15.73 7.52 -9.38
N LEU A 78 -14.93 7.31 -10.43
CA LEU A 78 -15.39 7.00 -11.79
C LEU A 78 -14.86 5.63 -12.19
N ILE A 79 -15.73 4.65 -12.36
CA ILE A 79 -15.38 3.32 -12.90
C ILE A 79 -15.38 3.41 -14.44
N VAL A 80 -14.32 2.91 -15.07
CA VAL A 80 -14.21 2.80 -16.52
C VAL A 80 -14.19 1.33 -16.91
N SER A 81 -15.31 0.85 -17.42
CA SER A 81 -15.53 -0.52 -17.91
C SER A 81 -15.32 -0.57 -19.42
N LEU A 82 -14.78 -1.69 -19.91
CA LEU A 82 -14.77 -1.97 -21.35
C LEU A 82 -16.15 -2.42 -21.84
N GLY A 83 -16.80 -3.36 -21.12
CA GLY A 83 -18.09 -3.95 -21.44
C GLY A 83 -18.04 -5.47 -21.74
N CYS A 84 -16.85 -6.10 -21.75
CA CYS A 84 -16.70 -7.56 -21.94
C CYS A 84 -15.63 -8.17 -21.01
N GLU A 85 -15.26 -7.48 -19.95
CA GLU A 85 -14.30 -7.95 -18.96
C GLU A 85 -14.84 -9.08 -18.07
N GLY A 86 -13.90 -9.77 -17.40
CA GLY A 86 -14.24 -10.81 -16.44
C GLY A 86 -14.41 -10.29 -15.01
N THR A 87 -13.97 -9.07 -14.70
CA THR A 87 -14.23 -8.42 -13.42
C THR A 87 -15.69 -7.98 -13.30
N ASP A 88 -16.23 -8.06 -12.08
CA ASP A 88 -17.63 -7.69 -11.80
C ASP A 88 -17.75 -6.18 -11.51
N HIS A 89 -17.86 -5.37 -12.56
CA HIS A 89 -17.97 -3.92 -12.48
C HIS A 89 -19.31 -3.45 -11.89
N GLU A 90 -20.40 -4.24 -12.01
CA GLU A 90 -21.68 -3.94 -11.36
C GLU A 90 -21.57 -4.09 -9.84
N ARG A 91 -20.92 -5.15 -9.36
CA ARG A 91 -20.62 -5.34 -7.96
C ARG A 91 -19.71 -4.21 -7.45
N MET A 92 -18.67 -3.82 -8.20
CA MET A 92 -17.83 -2.67 -7.87
C MET A 92 -18.68 -1.40 -7.67
N TYR A 93 -19.56 -1.07 -8.62
CA TYR A 93 -20.45 0.10 -8.52
C TYR A 93 -21.31 0.02 -7.25
N LYS A 94 -21.96 -1.11 -7.01
CA LYS A 94 -22.87 -1.33 -5.88
C LYS A 94 -22.16 -1.18 -4.53
N GLU A 95 -21.02 -1.86 -4.35
CA GLU A 95 -20.30 -1.86 -3.08
C GLU A 95 -19.62 -0.53 -2.80
N LEU A 96 -19.09 0.14 -3.82
CA LEU A 96 -18.49 1.46 -3.68
C LEU A 96 -19.53 2.53 -3.36
N SER A 97 -20.71 2.49 -4.01
CA SER A 97 -21.83 3.39 -3.70
C SER A 97 -22.33 3.22 -2.25
N ALA A 98 -22.30 2.00 -1.71
CA ALA A 98 -22.69 1.73 -0.34
C ALA A 98 -21.81 2.43 0.70
N THR A 99 -20.60 2.90 0.34
CA THR A 99 -19.74 3.71 1.23
C THR A 99 -20.23 5.14 1.41
N GLY A 100 -21.25 5.57 0.69
CA GLY A 100 -21.76 6.95 0.68
C GLY A 100 -20.92 7.91 -0.16
N LYS A 101 -19.92 7.44 -0.90
CA LYS A 101 -19.18 8.23 -1.88
C LYS A 101 -19.99 8.37 -3.17
N HIS A 102 -19.79 9.46 -3.90
CA HIS A 102 -20.34 9.59 -5.25
C HIS A 102 -19.56 8.67 -6.20
N VAL A 103 -20.29 7.76 -6.86
CA VAL A 103 -19.73 6.78 -7.80
C VAL A 103 -20.45 6.89 -9.13
N GLU A 104 -19.67 7.03 -10.20
CA GLU A 104 -20.15 6.99 -11.58
C GLU A 104 -19.49 5.83 -12.32
N ILE A 105 -20.13 5.35 -13.39
CA ILE A 105 -19.59 4.30 -14.25
C ILE A 105 -19.84 4.64 -15.72
N ILE A 106 -18.84 4.36 -16.56
CA ILE A 106 -18.96 4.46 -18.02
C ILE A 106 -18.52 3.15 -18.68
N HIS A 107 -19.18 2.79 -19.80
CA HIS A 107 -18.88 1.59 -20.58
C HIS A 107 -18.39 1.98 -21.98
N ILE A 108 -17.11 1.67 -22.28
CA ILE A 108 -16.45 2.11 -23.53
C ILE A 108 -17.19 1.60 -24.77
N GLN A 109 -17.61 0.33 -24.78
CA GLN A 109 -18.30 -0.29 -25.93
C GLN A 109 -19.68 0.30 -26.14
N GLU A 110 -20.46 0.53 -25.08
CA GLU A 110 -21.80 1.10 -25.15
C GLU A 110 -21.79 2.57 -25.64
N LEU A 111 -20.76 3.32 -25.24
CA LEU A 111 -20.57 4.71 -25.67
C LEU A 111 -20.14 4.82 -27.16
N GLY A 112 -19.81 3.70 -27.80
CA GLY A 112 -19.35 3.66 -29.17
C GLY A 112 -17.89 4.03 -29.35
N GLY A 113 -17.03 3.73 -28.34
CA GLY A 113 -15.60 3.72 -28.46
C GLY A 113 -14.85 4.72 -27.59
N VAL A 114 -13.53 4.62 -27.65
CA VAL A 114 -12.55 5.29 -26.77
C VAL A 114 -12.71 6.81 -26.73
N SER A 115 -12.82 7.47 -27.89
CA SER A 115 -12.89 8.95 -27.94
C SER A 115 -14.11 9.51 -27.19
N LYS A 116 -15.27 8.87 -27.34
CA LYS A 116 -16.49 9.28 -26.64
C LYS A 116 -16.41 8.97 -25.14
N ALA A 117 -15.81 7.84 -24.77
CA ALA A 117 -15.59 7.48 -23.39
C ALA A 117 -14.64 8.47 -22.69
N ILE A 118 -13.55 8.88 -23.32
CA ILE A 118 -12.64 9.91 -22.80
C ILE A 118 -13.38 11.24 -22.60
N GLN A 119 -14.15 11.68 -23.59
CA GLN A 119 -14.90 12.95 -23.51
C GLN A 119 -15.89 12.94 -22.35
N LEU A 120 -16.76 11.93 -22.29
CA LEU A 120 -17.77 11.81 -21.22
C LEU A 120 -17.12 11.63 -19.86
N GLY A 121 -16.10 10.75 -19.75
CA GLY A 121 -15.39 10.50 -18.52
C GLY A 121 -14.66 11.74 -17.97
N THR A 122 -14.09 12.57 -18.86
CA THR A 122 -13.49 13.86 -18.49
C THR A 122 -14.52 14.82 -17.91
N ASP A 123 -15.71 14.91 -18.53
CA ASP A 123 -16.81 15.77 -18.05
C ASP A 123 -17.33 15.29 -16.68
N ILE A 124 -17.45 13.99 -16.47
CA ILE A 124 -17.86 13.40 -15.18
C ILE A 124 -16.76 13.65 -14.13
N ALA A 125 -15.51 13.28 -14.41
CA ALA A 125 -14.40 13.45 -13.48
C ALA A 125 -14.23 14.91 -13.03
N ARG A 126 -14.41 15.88 -13.94
CA ARG A 126 -14.38 17.31 -13.62
C ARG A 126 -15.50 17.69 -12.63
N LYS A 127 -16.72 17.19 -12.82
CA LYS A 127 -17.84 17.44 -11.90
C LYS A 127 -17.55 16.86 -10.52
N LEU A 128 -17.06 15.60 -10.45
CA LEU A 128 -16.71 14.94 -9.21
C LEU A 128 -15.59 15.69 -8.44
N VAL A 129 -14.55 16.15 -9.14
CA VAL A 129 -13.47 16.95 -8.51
C VAL A 129 -14.01 18.27 -7.94
N ILE A 130 -14.87 18.98 -8.67
CA ILE A 130 -15.50 20.22 -8.19
C ILE A 130 -16.35 19.92 -6.94
N GLU A 131 -17.14 18.85 -6.96
CA GLU A 131 -17.98 18.44 -5.82
C GLU A 131 -17.16 18.19 -4.57
N ILE A 132 -16.12 17.35 -4.65
CA ILE A 132 -15.31 17.03 -3.47
C ILE A 132 -14.36 18.15 -3.05
N SER A 133 -14.10 19.16 -3.90
CA SER A 133 -13.21 20.28 -3.58
C SER A 133 -13.73 21.16 -2.43
N GLY A 134 -15.04 21.11 -2.16
CA GLY A 134 -15.66 21.80 -1.02
C GLY A 134 -15.40 21.17 0.34
N LEU A 135 -14.90 19.93 0.39
CA LEU A 135 -14.62 19.25 1.64
C LEU A 135 -13.41 19.89 2.35
N GLN A 136 -13.58 20.15 3.65
CA GLN A 136 -12.53 20.73 4.48
C GLN A 136 -11.91 19.66 5.39
N ARG A 137 -10.60 19.81 5.66
CA ARG A 137 -9.92 19.00 6.68
C ARG A 137 -10.44 19.37 8.07
N GLN A 138 -10.57 18.39 8.93
CA GLN A 138 -11.02 18.55 10.31
C GLN A 138 -10.01 17.92 11.27
N PRO A 139 -9.91 18.39 12.54
CA PRO A 139 -9.12 17.73 13.57
C PRO A 139 -9.66 16.32 13.83
N VAL A 140 -8.78 15.33 13.78
CA VAL A 140 -9.13 13.92 13.98
C VAL A 140 -8.10 13.27 14.89
N ASP A 141 -8.58 12.46 15.84
CA ASP A 141 -7.72 11.74 16.76
C ASP A 141 -6.85 10.70 16.06
N VAL A 142 -5.58 10.57 16.48
CA VAL A 142 -4.59 9.65 15.91
C VAL A 142 -5.02 8.18 15.97
N SER A 143 -5.96 7.80 16.85
CA SER A 143 -6.52 6.45 16.88
C SER A 143 -7.28 6.06 15.60
N LYS A 144 -7.62 7.02 14.74
CA LYS A 144 -8.22 6.80 13.42
C LYS A 144 -7.20 6.49 12.32
N ILE A 145 -5.91 6.48 12.64
CA ILE A 145 -4.84 6.17 11.68
C ILE A 145 -4.86 4.67 11.33
N VAL A 146 -4.68 4.38 10.04
CA VAL A 146 -4.30 3.08 9.50
C VAL A 146 -3.00 3.28 8.72
N MET A 147 -1.90 2.77 9.26
CA MET A 147 -0.56 2.86 8.67
C MET A 147 -0.19 1.54 7.99
N ALA A 148 0.24 1.60 6.73
CA ALA A 148 0.91 0.48 6.08
C ALA A 148 2.43 0.57 6.23
N ILE A 149 3.11 -0.58 6.26
CA ILE A 149 4.57 -0.69 6.37
C ILE A 149 5.13 -1.58 5.26
N LYS A 150 6.22 -1.11 4.63
CA LYS A 150 7.00 -1.89 3.67
C LYS A 150 8.52 -1.68 3.85
N CYS A 151 9.33 -2.62 3.41
CA CYS A 151 10.75 -2.41 3.14
C CYS A 151 11.10 -2.87 1.73
N GLY A 152 12.07 -2.22 1.08
CA GLY A 152 12.51 -2.58 -0.26
C GLY A 152 13.89 -2.03 -0.59
N ALA A 153 14.55 -2.64 -1.58
CA ALA A 153 15.96 -2.37 -1.86
C ALA A 153 16.82 -2.42 -0.59
N SER A 154 16.63 -3.51 0.19
CA SER A 154 17.22 -3.66 1.53
C SER A 154 18.71 -3.92 1.48
N ASP A 155 19.42 -3.39 2.46
CA ASP A 155 20.82 -3.67 2.82
C ASP A 155 20.94 -3.86 4.34
N THR A 156 22.14 -4.05 4.86
CA THR A 156 22.37 -4.21 6.31
C THR A 156 21.87 -3.01 7.12
N THR A 157 22.01 -1.79 6.59
CA THR A 157 21.57 -0.56 7.27
C THR A 157 20.06 -0.47 7.41
N SER A 158 19.29 -1.13 6.52
CA SER A 158 17.84 -1.19 6.64
C SER A 158 17.41 -1.84 7.96
N GLY A 159 18.03 -2.99 8.30
CA GLY A 159 17.73 -3.71 9.54
C GLY A 159 18.20 -2.97 10.78
N MET A 160 19.35 -2.26 10.70
CA MET A 160 19.98 -1.59 11.84
C MET A 160 19.41 -0.18 12.12
N ALA A 161 18.82 0.48 11.13
CA ALA A 161 18.38 1.86 11.25
C ALA A 161 16.93 2.06 10.80
N SER A 162 16.63 2.09 9.49
CA SER A 162 15.32 2.51 8.99
C SER A 162 14.16 1.59 9.42
N ASN A 163 14.36 0.28 9.50
CA ASN A 163 13.35 -0.65 10.03
C ASN A 163 13.11 -0.42 11.53
N CYS A 164 14.16 -0.13 12.30
CA CYS A 164 14.04 0.19 13.73
C CYS A 164 13.23 1.47 13.96
N VAL A 165 13.45 2.51 13.14
CA VAL A 165 12.67 3.76 13.18
C VAL A 165 11.18 3.50 12.89
N ILE A 166 10.88 2.71 11.87
CA ILE A 166 9.49 2.35 11.54
C ILE A 166 8.87 1.53 12.69
N GLY A 167 9.61 0.57 13.26
CA GLY A 167 9.16 -0.22 14.41
C GLY A 167 8.83 0.63 15.62
N TYR A 168 9.64 1.66 15.91
CA TYR A 168 9.36 2.65 16.95
C TYR A 168 8.04 3.38 16.71
N VAL A 169 7.82 3.88 15.49
CA VAL A 169 6.57 4.56 15.11
C VAL A 169 5.38 3.61 15.15
N ALA A 170 5.56 2.35 14.74
CA ALA A 170 4.53 1.32 14.78
C ALA A 170 4.04 1.07 16.21
N ASP A 171 4.98 0.86 17.15
CA ASP A 171 4.64 0.66 18.56
C ASP A 171 3.91 1.88 19.14
N LYS A 172 4.41 3.08 18.86
CA LYS A 172 3.79 4.33 19.32
C LYS A 172 2.36 4.51 18.78
N LEU A 173 2.12 4.20 17.51
CA LEU A 173 0.77 4.27 16.93
C LEU A 173 -0.18 3.22 17.53
N VAL A 174 0.28 1.99 17.73
CA VAL A 174 -0.53 0.94 18.37
C VAL A 174 -0.90 1.36 19.80
N ASP A 175 0.03 1.92 20.57
CA ASP A 175 -0.21 2.41 21.93
C ASP A 175 -1.21 3.58 21.96
N LEU A 176 -1.29 4.37 20.89
CA LEU A 176 -2.27 5.44 20.70
C LEU A 176 -3.62 4.94 20.12
N GLY A 177 -3.82 3.62 20.01
CA GLY A 177 -5.06 3.01 19.54
C GLY A 177 -5.26 3.02 18.03
N ALA A 178 -4.21 3.27 17.25
CA ALA A 178 -4.21 3.21 15.79
C ALA A 178 -4.12 1.76 15.27
N THR A 179 -4.24 1.60 13.96
CA THR A 179 -4.03 0.33 13.24
C THR A 179 -2.74 0.41 12.45
N VAL A 180 -1.91 -0.61 12.60
CA VAL A 180 -0.64 -0.75 11.87
C VAL A 180 -0.66 -2.08 11.12
N ILE A 181 -0.31 -2.05 9.82
CA ILE A 181 -0.36 -3.22 8.96
C ILE A 181 0.99 -3.38 8.28
N PHE A 182 1.58 -4.55 8.42
CA PHE A 182 2.79 -4.92 7.71
C PHE A 182 2.61 -6.22 6.93
N GLY A 183 3.39 -6.42 5.88
CA GLY A 183 3.28 -7.59 4.99
C GLY A 183 4.64 -8.03 4.50
N GLU A 184 4.69 -8.49 3.24
CA GLU A 184 5.85 -9.13 2.62
C GLU A 184 6.10 -10.52 3.21
N THR A 185 5.14 -11.44 3.06
CA THR A 185 5.24 -12.83 3.55
C THR A 185 6.57 -13.50 3.16
N THR A 186 7.16 -13.09 2.03
CA THR A 186 8.49 -13.52 1.57
C THR A 186 9.61 -13.25 2.59
N VAL A 187 9.54 -12.13 3.34
CA VAL A 187 10.55 -11.77 4.33
C VAL A 187 10.22 -12.26 5.74
N PHE A 188 9.25 -13.16 5.87
CA PHE A 188 8.98 -13.88 7.12
C PHE A 188 9.70 -15.24 7.17
N LEU A 189 10.17 -15.75 6.01
CA LEU A 189 10.85 -17.04 5.90
C LEU A 189 12.05 -17.12 6.85
N GLY A 190 12.06 -18.12 7.72
CA GLY A 190 13.08 -18.32 8.73
C GLY A 190 12.90 -17.47 10.00
N GLY A 191 12.06 -16.43 9.95
CA GLY A 191 11.69 -15.56 11.08
C GLY A 191 10.25 -15.72 11.56
N GLU A 192 9.44 -16.58 10.91
CA GLU A 192 8.00 -16.77 11.18
C GLU A 192 7.70 -17.13 12.64
N HIS A 193 8.58 -17.90 13.26
CA HIS A 193 8.46 -18.28 14.69
C HIS A 193 8.54 -17.10 15.65
N LEU A 194 9.25 -16.02 15.29
CA LEU A 194 9.33 -14.80 16.09
C LEU A 194 8.03 -14.00 15.99
N LEU A 195 7.41 -13.96 14.82
CA LEU A 195 6.10 -13.36 14.63
C LEU A 195 5.00 -14.16 15.33
N ALA A 196 5.03 -15.48 15.20
CA ALA A 196 4.07 -16.39 15.84
C ALA A 196 4.08 -16.27 17.38
N ARG A 197 5.26 -16.05 18.00
CA ARG A 197 5.37 -15.79 19.46
C ARG A 197 4.68 -14.51 19.91
N ARG A 198 4.47 -13.55 19.01
CA ARG A 198 3.80 -12.28 19.27
C ARG A 198 2.30 -12.32 18.95
N ALA A 199 1.79 -13.43 18.43
CA ALA A 199 0.38 -13.60 18.16
C ALA A 199 -0.47 -13.56 19.43
N VAL A 200 -1.64 -12.92 19.41
CA VAL A 200 -2.55 -12.81 20.55
C VAL A 200 -3.13 -14.15 20.98
N ASN A 201 -3.17 -15.12 20.07
CA ASN A 201 -3.66 -16.48 20.34
C ASN A 201 -3.03 -17.49 19.37
N LYS A 202 -3.33 -18.77 19.60
CA LYS A 202 -2.82 -19.88 18.78
C LYS A 202 -3.31 -19.84 17.33
N GLU A 203 -4.54 -19.43 17.10
CA GLU A 203 -5.14 -19.35 15.75
C GLU A 203 -4.36 -18.36 14.86
N VAL A 204 -4.04 -17.18 15.39
CA VAL A 204 -3.21 -16.19 14.68
C VAL A 204 -1.80 -16.72 14.46
N ALA A 205 -1.20 -17.41 15.44
CA ALA A 205 0.12 -18.02 15.28
C ALA A 205 0.13 -19.07 14.16
N ASP A 206 -0.87 -19.97 14.15
CA ASP A 206 -1.02 -21.00 13.12
C ASP A 206 -1.20 -20.37 11.72
N LYS A 207 -1.98 -19.29 11.62
CA LYS A 207 -2.19 -18.57 10.35
C LYS A 207 -0.90 -17.93 9.83
N ILE A 208 -0.03 -17.43 10.70
CA ILE A 208 1.29 -16.89 10.32
C ILE A 208 2.14 -17.99 9.67
N TYR A 209 2.21 -19.18 10.26
CA TYR A 209 2.91 -20.32 9.65
C TYR A 209 2.26 -20.77 8.33
N GLU A 210 0.92 -20.76 8.26
CA GLU A 210 0.18 -21.15 7.06
C GLU A 210 0.53 -20.28 5.86
N ILE A 211 0.50 -18.94 5.98
CA ILE A 211 0.80 -18.03 4.86
C ILE A 211 2.24 -18.19 4.35
N VAL A 212 3.22 -18.40 5.26
CA VAL A 212 4.62 -18.66 4.90
C VAL A 212 4.75 -20.00 4.17
N THR A 213 4.13 -21.06 4.71
CA THR A 213 4.12 -22.39 4.11
C THR A 213 3.47 -22.39 2.73
N ASN A 214 2.35 -21.68 2.57
CA ASN A 214 1.66 -21.56 1.28
C ASN A 214 2.53 -20.86 0.23
N MET A 215 3.27 -19.83 0.63
CA MET A 215 4.20 -19.15 -0.27
C MET A 215 5.37 -20.04 -0.68
N GLU A 216 5.99 -20.77 0.24
CA GLU A 216 7.04 -21.76 -0.08
C GLU A 216 6.52 -22.86 -1.01
N ASN A 217 5.32 -23.39 -0.73
CA ASN A 217 4.73 -24.46 -1.54
C ASN A 217 4.44 -24.01 -2.98
N ARG A 218 4.04 -22.76 -3.20
CA ARG A 218 3.90 -22.19 -4.55
C ARG A 218 5.23 -22.20 -5.31
N ALA A 219 6.33 -21.79 -4.66
CA ALA A 219 7.64 -21.86 -5.30
C ALA A 219 8.08 -23.31 -5.57
N LYS A 220 7.87 -24.22 -4.62
CA LYS A 220 8.19 -25.65 -4.77
C LYS A 220 7.40 -26.32 -5.90
N SER A 221 6.14 -25.93 -6.12
CA SER A 221 5.28 -26.49 -7.18
C SER A 221 5.80 -26.24 -8.58
N ILE A 222 6.64 -25.23 -8.78
CA ILE A 222 7.34 -24.93 -10.04
C ILE A 222 8.82 -25.31 -9.99
N GLY A 223 9.24 -26.16 -9.05
CA GLY A 223 10.59 -26.66 -8.90
C GLY A 223 11.62 -25.66 -8.35
N CYS A 224 11.15 -24.55 -7.74
CA CYS A 224 12.00 -23.49 -7.19
C CYS A 224 12.10 -23.55 -5.66
N ASP A 225 13.27 -23.15 -5.12
CA ASP A 225 13.52 -23.00 -3.70
C ASP A 225 13.68 -21.52 -3.37
N MET A 226 12.73 -20.96 -2.60
CA MET A 226 12.75 -19.54 -2.23
C MET A 226 13.98 -19.18 -1.38
N ARG A 227 14.50 -20.12 -0.57
CA ARG A 227 15.66 -19.88 0.27
C ARG A 227 16.95 -19.70 -0.54
N LYS A 228 16.99 -20.18 -1.80
CA LYS A 228 18.08 -19.93 -2.76
C LYS A 228 17.84 -18.70 -3.63
N GLY A 229 16.60 -18.24 -3.76
CA GLY A 229 16.23 -17.05 -4.55
C GLY A 229 16.29 -15.73 -3.78
N GLN A 230 16.46 -15.79 -2.46
CA GLN A 230 16.56 -14.63 -1.58
C GLN A 230 17.73 -14.82 -0.60
N PRO A 231 18.52 -13.77 -0.28
CA PRO A 231 18.47 -12.38 -0.77
C PRO A 231 18.78 -12.24 -2.27
N THR A 232 18.26 -11.18 -2.89
CA THR A 232 18.58 -10.87 -4.28
C THR A 232 20.05 -10.46 -4.44
N PRO A 233 20.64 -10.50 -5.66
CA PRO A 233 22.00 -10.01 -5.89
C PRO A 233 22.25 -8.60 -5.37
N GLY A 234 21.24 -7.70 -5.48
CA GLY A 234 21.29 -6.35 -4.91
C GLY A 234 21.35 -6.33 -3.39
N ASN A 235 20.62 -7.21 -2.72
CA ASN A 235 20.69 -7.35 -1.26
C ASN A 235 22.04 -7.87 -0.79
N ILE A 236 22.60 -8.87 -1.50
CA ILE A 236 23.95 -9.43 -1.21
C ILE A 236 25.01 -8.33 -1.39
N ALA A 237 24.95 -7.55 -2.48
CA ALA A 237 25.82 -6.41 -2.67
C ALA A 237 25.66 -5.31 -1.59
N GLY A 238 24.51 -5.29 -0.91
CA GLY A 238 24.23 -4.45 0.27
C GLY A 238 24.64 -5.06 1.60
N GLY A 239 25.32 -6.24 1.60
CA GLY A 239 25.88 -6.88 2.77
C GLY A 239 25.00 -7.96 3.43
N LEU A 240 23.81 -8.28 2.86
CA LEU A 240 22.96 -9.37 3.38
C LEU A 240 23.46 -10.74 2.92
N SER A 241 23.52 -11.72 3.81
CA SER A 241 24.11 -13.05 3.58
C SER A 241 23.07 -14.15 3.30
N SER A 242 21.95 -14.16 4.03
CA SER A 242 20.92 -15.21 3.95
C SER A 242 19.51 -14.67 4.04
N ILE A 243 18.52 -15.52 3.71
CA ILE A 243 17.10 -15.16 3.85
C ILE A 243 16.73 -14.94 5.32
N GLU A 244 17.29 -15.72 6.24
CA GLU A 244 17.05 -15.59 7.67
C GLU A 244 17.56 -14.25 8.19
N GLU A 245 18.78 -13.83 7.82
CA GLU A 245 19.30 -12.50 8.17
C GLU A 245 18.42 -11.38 7.60
N LYS A 246 18.05 -11.47 6.32
CA LYS A 246 17.14 -10.53 5.70
C LYS A 246 15.80 -10.45 6.43
N SER A 247 15.23 -11.60 6.81
CA SER A 247 13.95 -11.70 7.52
C SER A 247 14.05 -11.11 8.93
N LEU A 248 15.08 -11.44 9.69
CA LEU A 248 15.31 -10.87 11.02
C LEU A 248 15.38 -9.35 10.97
N GLY A 249 16.14 -8.79 10.02
CA GLY A 249 16.21 -7.34 9.82
C GLY A 249 14.89 -6.72 9.35
N ALA A 250 14.08 -7.46 8.57
CA ALA A 250 12.83 -6.96 8.02
C ALA A 250 11.67 -6.94 9.04
N ILE A 251 11.54 -7.97 9.89
CA ILE A 251 10.43 -8.06 10.85
C ILE A 251 10.50 -6.99 11.94
N VAL A 252 11.68 -6.43 12.20
CA VAL A 252 11.88 -5.33 13.18
C VAL A 252 11.00 -4.12 12.86
N LYS A 253 10.70 -3.86 11.57
CA LYS A 253 9.82 -2.75 11.15
C LYS A 253 8.41 -2.83 11.73
N SER A 254 7.96 -4.01 12.18
CA SER A 254 6.64 -4.20 12.80
C SER A 254 6.60 -3.84 14.29
N GLY A 255 7.69 -3.35 14.86
CA GLY A 255 7.78 -3.07 16.30
C GLY A 255 7.70 -4.32 17.16
N THR A 256 7.16 -4.18 18.37
CA THR A 256 7.13 -5.23 19.40
C THR A 256 5.73 -5.61 19.87
N ARG A 257 4.68 -4.88 19.47
CA ARG A 257 3.31 -5.08 19.96
C ARG A 257 2.71 -6.40 19.48
N PRO A 258 1.71 -6.96 20.20
CA PRO A 258 1.07 -8.21 19.84
C PRO A 258 0.39 -8.13 18.47
N ILE A 259 0.49 -9.21 17.68
CA ILE A 259 -0.12 -9.35 16.36
C ILE A 259 -1.56 -9.84 16.54
N GLN A 260 -2.52 -9.03 16.10
CA GLN A 260 -3.95 -9.26 16.28
C GLN A 260 -4.54 -10.28 15.29
N GLY A 261 -3.98 -10.38 14.09
CA GLY A 261 -4.45 -11.28 13.06
C GLY A 261 -3.70 -11.14 11.74
N VAL A 262 -4.18 -11.90 10.75
CA VAL A 262 -3.66 -11.93 9.38
C VAL A 262 -4.80 -11.59 8.42
N LEU A 263 -4.58 -10.61 7.56
CA LEU A 263 -5.50 -10.16 6.51
C LEU A 263 -5.15 -10.81 5.17
N GLU A 264 -6.17 -11.20 4.42
CA GLU A 264 -6.01 -11.65 3.02
C GLU A 264 -5.66 -10.47 2.09
N TYR A 265 -5.06 -10.76 0.93
CA TYR A 265 -4.55 -9.73 -0.01
C TYR A 265 -5.58 -8.63 -0.39
N PRO A 266 -6.85 -8.93 -0.77
CA PRO A 266 -7.81 -7.88 -1.13
C PRO A 266 -8.50 -7.25 0.08
N GLN A 267 -8.33 -7.81 1.29
CA GLN A 267 -9.14 -7.45 2.46
C GLN A 267 -8.91 -6.01 2.92
N HIS A 268 -10.00 -5.24 3.01
CA HIS A 268 -10.04 -3.90 3.59
C HIS A 268 -10.21 -3.96 5.11
N VAL A 269 -9.56 -3.04 5.83
CA VAL A 269 -9.72 -2.89 7.28
C VAL A 269 -11.00 -2.12 7.59
N THR A 270 -11.82 -2.64 8.50
CA THR A 270 -13.01 -1.97 9.02
C THR A 270 -12.72 -1.32 10.37
N ASP A 271 -12.82 -2.10 11.45
CA ASP A 271 -12.67 -1.59 12.83
C ASP A 271 -11.49 -2.22 13.58
N GLN A 272 -10.60 -2.91 12.88
CA GLN A 272 -9.43 -3.54 13.46
C GLN A 272 -8.50 -2.50 14.08
N LYS A 273 -8.00 -2.79 15.29
CA LYS A 273 -7.01 -1.98 16.00
C LYS A 273 -5.76 -2.80 16.28
N GLY A 274 -4.65 -2.11 16.56
CA GLY A 274 -3.39 -2.77 16.88
C GLY A 274 -2.59 -3.18 15.63
N LEU A 275 -1.71 -4.16 15.80
CA LEU A 275 -0.78 -4.62 14.78
C LEU A 275 -1.34 -5.82 14.01
N TRP A 276 -1.33 -5.75 12.68
CA TRP A 276 -1.85 -6.78 11.78
C TRP A 276 -0.83 -7.17 10.73
N ILE A 277 -0.84 -8.44 10.34
CA ILE A 277 -0.15 -8.92 9.13
C ILE A 277 -1.12 -8.87 7.95
N LYS A 278 -0.61 -8.55 6.76
CA LYS A 278 -1.30 -8.79 5.50
C LYS A 278 -0.51 -9.76 4.64
N ASP A 279 -1.14 -10.85 4.20
CA ASP A 279 -0.51 -11.80 3.28
C ASP A 279 -0.33 -11.14 1.91
N THR A 280 0.93 -10.82 1.61
CA THR A 280 1.32 -10.17 0.35
C THR A 280 2.64 -10.73 -0.16
N PRO A 281 2.84 -10.75 -1.49
CA PRO A 281 4.18 -11.00 -2.04
C PRO A 281 5.15 -9.87 -1.68
N GLY A 282 6.45 -10.09 -1.93
CA GLY A 282 7.50 -9.08 -1.70
C GLY A 282 7.75 -8.16 -2.90
N ARG A 283 7.15 -8.42 -4.08
CA ARG A 283 7.32 -7.59 -5.28
C ARG A 283 6.63 -6.24 -5.09
N GLU A 284 7.36 -5.13 -5.36
CA GLU A 284 6.94 -3.80 -4.95
C GLU A 284 5.56 -3.36 -5.45
N PRO A 285 5.21 -3.43 -6.75
CA PRO A 285 3.90 -2.98 -7.21
C PRO A 285 2.74 -3.73 -6.55
N GLU A 286 2.88 -5.06 -6.40
CA GLU A 286 1.83 -5.91 -5.82
C GLU A 286 1.63 -5.65 -4.32
N ILE A 287 2.72 -5.54 -3.54
CA ILE A 287 2.55 -5.24 -2.12
C ILE A 287 2.04 -3.83 -1.88
N LEU A 288 2.48 -2.82 -2.64
CA LEU A 288 1.96 -1.46 -2.52
C LEU A 288 0.44 -1.44 -2.78
N THR A 289 -0.02 -2.14 -3.81
CA THR A 289 -1.43 -2.31 -4.13
C THR A 289 -2.19 -3.02 -3.02
N GLY A 290 -1.68 -4.16 -2.55
CA GLY A 290 -2.29 -4.90 -1.45
C GLY A 290 -2.37 -4.09 -0.16
N MET A 291 -1.33 -3.31 0.16
CA MET A 291 -1.34 -2.43 1.33
C MET A 291 -2.32 -1.26 1.18
N ALA A 292 -2.41 -0.64 0.01
CA ALA A 292 -3.39 0.41 -0.26
C ALA A 292 -4.83 -0.12 -0.17
N ALA A 293 -5.06 -1.37 -0.59
CA ALA A 293 -6.35 -2.04 -0.47
C ALA A 293 -6.79 -2.27 1.00
N THR A 294 -5.91 -2.15 2.00
CA THR A 294 -6.33 -2.15 3.40
C THR A 294 -7.11 -0.91 3.81
N GLY A 295 -7.07 0.16 3.03
CA GLY A 295 -7.58 1.47 3.40
C GLY A 295 -6.58 2.30 4.21
N ALA A 296 -5.30 1.97 4.17
CA ALA A 296 -4.25 2.76 4.80
C ALA A 296 -4.22 4.19 4.23
N GLN A 297 -4.16 5.18 5.14
CA GLN A 297 -4.06 6.57 4.73
C GLN A 297 -2.68 6.92 4.19
N PHE A 298 -1.64 6.22 4.64
CA PHE A 298 -0.26 6.41 4.21
C PHE A 298 0.56 5.15 4.48
N MET A 299 1.77 5.12 3.93
CA MET A 299 2.75 4.06 4.14
C MET A 299 4.08 4.62 4.64
N MET A 300 4.74 3.92 5.55
CA MET A 300 6.17 4.08 5.82
C MET A 300 6.97 3.01 5.07
N PHE A 301 7.93 3.45 4.29
CA PHE A 301 8.73 2.60 3.42
C PHE A 301 10.20 2.72 3.78
N SER A 302 10.76 1.65 4.35
CA SER A 302 12.19 1.54 4.68
C SER A 302 13.00 1.12 3.46
N THR A 303 14.16 1.74 3.27
CA THR A 303 15.11 1.35 2.22
C THR A 303 16.55 1.58 2.66
N GLY A 304 17.48 0.78 2.14
CA GLY A 304 18.92 0.99 2.30
C GLY A 304 19.58 1.43 1.00
N ARG A 305 19.14 0.89 -0.14
CA ARG A 305 19.73 1.15 -1.45
C ARG A 305 18.95 2.18 -2.30
N GLY A 306 17.81 2.68 -1.78
CA GLY A 306 17.00 3.70 -2.42
C GLY A 306 15.91 3.13 -3.35
N ALA A 307 14.71 2.90 -2.81
CA ALA A 307 13.53 2.54 -3.59
C ALA A 307 12.62 3.76 -3.72
N PRO A 308 12.46 4.37 -4.90
CA PRO A 308 11.72 5.63 -5.06
C PRO A 308 10.20 5.43 -5.23
N GLN A 309 9.72 4.20 -5.43
CA GLN A 309 8.34 3.88 -5.79
C GLN A 309 7.33 4.43 -4.77
N GLY A 310 6.34 5.18 -5.25
CA GLY A 310 5.16 5.66 -4.53
C GLY A 310 3.89 4.88 -4.90
N PHE A 311 2.72 5.40 -4.50
CA PHE A 311 1.41 4.84 -4.84
C PHE A 311 0.38 5.97 -5.08
N PRO A 312 -0.53 5.88 -6.07
CA PRO A 312 -1.37 7.01 -6.50
C PRO A 312 -2.25 7.60 -5.41
N SER A 313 -2.92 6.78 -4.62
CA SER A 313 -3.86 7.23 -3.59
C SER A 313 -3.27 7.31 -2.19
N MET A 314 -2.07 6.78 -1.97
CA MET A 314 -1.50 6.62 -0.63
C MET A 314 -0.11 7.26 -0.57
N PRO A 315 0.07 8.36 0.19
CA PRO A 315 1.39 8.93 0.47
C PRO A 315 2.36 7.87 1.00
N VAL A 316 3.58 7.84 0.46
CA VAL A 316 4.63 6.90 0.87
C VAL A 316 5.82 7.68 1.42
N ILE A 317 5.99 7.65 2.76
CA ILE A 317 7.10 8.29 3.45
C ILE A 317 8.34 7.39 3.34
N LYS A 318 9.36 7.82 2.62
CA LYS A 318 10.62 7.08 2.40
C LYS A 318 11.61 7.35 3.51
N ILE A 319 12.06 6.28 4.19
CA ILE A 319 13.05 6.33 5.27
C ILE A 319 14.29 5.56 4.84
N CYS A 320 15.39 6.27 4.64
CA CYS A 320 16.66 5.67 4.19
C CYS A 320 17.58 5.37 5.38
N GLY A 321 18.00 4.09 5.50
CA GLY A 321 18.93 3.65 6.54
C GLY A 321 20.40 3.87 6.21
N ASN A 322 20.73 4.03 4.92
CA ASN A 322 22.11 4.16 4.46
C ASN A 322 22.46 5.64 4.24
N PRO A 323 23.43 6.22 4.96
CA PRO A 323 23.77 7.63 4.85
C PRO A 323 24.27 8.02 3.45
N ASN A 324 25.04 7.14 2.78
CA ASN A 324 25.55 7.39 1.44
C ASN A 324 24.43 7.36 0.37
N THR A 325 23.48 6.44 0.54
CA THR A 325 22.29 6.39 -0.34
C THR A 325 21.42 7.62 -0.14
N TYR A 326 21.18 8.03 1.12
CA TYR A 326 20.43 9.23 1.41
C TYR A 326 21.04 10.46 0.72
N GLN A 327 22.35 10.66 0.84
CA GLN A 327 23.04 11.78 0.23
C GLN A 327 22.89 11.78 -1.31
N ARG A 328 22.97 10.60 -1.96
CA ARG A 328 22.85 10.48 -3.42
C ARG A 328 21.42 10.63 -3.93
N MET A 329 20.44 10.24 -3.13
CA MET A 329 19.02 10.20 -3.49
C MET A 329 18.19 11.10 -2.56
N GLU A 330 18.77 12.19 -2.08
CA GLU A 330 18.10 13.09 -1.16
C GLU A 330 16.74 13.57 -1.67
N ASN A 331 16.62 13.80 -2.97
CA ASN A 331 15.37 14.25 -3.59
C ASN A 331 14.25 13.21 -3.60
N ASP A 332 14.56 11.93 -3.36
CA ASP A 332 13.60 10.81 -3.33
C ASP A 332 13.30 10.33 -1.89
N MET A 333 14.13 10.68 -0.90
CA MET A 333 14.05 10.18 0.47
C MET A 333 13.53 11.25 1.44
N ASP A 334 12.44 10.96 2.16
CA ASP A 334 11.80 11.91 3.07
C ASP A 334 12.54 12.07 4.40
N LEU A 335 13.18 10.99 4.90
CA LEU A 335 13.87 10.95 6.19
C LEU A 335 15.20 10.20 6.11
N ASN A 336 16.19 10.72 6.84
CA ASN A 336 17.53 10.13 6.98
C ASN A 336 17.67 9.36 8.30
N ALA A 337 17.46 8.05 8.26
CA ALA A 337 17.79 7.18 9.39
C ALA A 337 19.28 6.77 9.43
N GLY A 338 20.05 7.09 8.39
CA GLY A 338 21.50 6.87 8.34
C GLY A 338 22.28 7.58 9.47
N LEU A 339 21.69 8.62 10.07
CA LEU A 339 22.24 9.29 11.25
C LEU A 339 22.38 8.37 12.48
N ILE A 340 21.65 7.25 12.51
CA ILE A 340 21.81 6.21 13.53
C ILE A 340 23.09 5.43 13.28
N ILE A 341 23.39 5.13 12.01
CA ILE A 341 24.60 4.40 11.62
C ILE A 341 25.87 5.23 11.88
N THR A 342 25.82 6.55 11.67
CA THR A 342 26.95 7.47 11.95
C THR A 342 27.09 7.81 13.43
N GLY A 343 26.10 7.46 14.27
CA GLY A 343 26.10 7.75 15.70
C GLY A 343 25.67 9.19 16.06
N ASP A 344 25.15 9.95 15.10
CA ASP A 344 24.72 11.33 15.34
C ASP A 344 23.37 11.42 16.05
N LYS A 345 22.50 10.38 15.91
CA LYS A 345 21.18 10.31 16.54
C LYS A 345 20.87 8.89 17.04
N THR A 346 19.99 8.82 18.03
CA THR A 346 19.41 7.55 18.49
C THR A 346 18.19 7.14 17.65
N ILE A 347 17.76 5.88 17.78
CA ILE A 347 16.53 5.37 17.15
C ILE A 347 15.32 6.19 17.60
N GLU A 348 15.23 6.53 18.89
CA GLU A 348 14.14 7.31 19.47
C GLU A 348 14.08 8.72 18.87
N GLN A 349 15.23 9.39 18.73
CA GLN A 349 15.29 10.74 18.16
C GLN A 349 14.80 10.77 16.70
N VAL A 350 15.29 9.84 15.87
CA VAL A 350 14.82 9.73 14.48
C VAL A 350 13.37 9.23 14.42
N GLY A 351 12.97 8.37 15.36
CA GLY A 351 11.59 7.90 15.51
C GLY A 351 10.60 9.02 15.80
N GLU A 352 10.95 9.95 16.69
CA GLU A 352 10.13 11.14 16.97
C GLU A 352 10.05 12.08 15.76
N GLU A 353 11.15 12.27 15.01
CA GLU A 353 11.14 13.04 13.75
C GLU A 353 10.24 12.37 12.70
N ALA A 354 10.30 11.04 12.60
CA ALA A 354 9.46 10.25 11.70
C ALA A 354 7.97 10.37 12.09
N PHE A 355 7.66 10.32 13.38
CA PHE A 355 6.31 10.50 13.88
C PHE A 355 5.79 11.93 13.63
N ALA A 356 6.61 12.94 13.85
CA ALA A 356 6.24 14.32 13.51
C ALA A 356 6.02 14.54 12.00
N LYS A 357 6.87 13.93 11.14
CA LYS A 357 6.69 13.95 9.67
C LYS A 357 5.38 13.28 9.27
N LEU A 358 5.06 12.14 9.85
CA LEU A 358 3.82 11.42 9.63
C LEU A 358 2.59 12.30 9.88
N LEU A 359 2.52 13.00 11.00
CA LEU A 359 1.39 13.88 11.33
C LEU A 359 1.26 15.05 10.33
N ARG A 360 2.38 15.61 9.86
CA ARG A 360 2.36 16.64 8.81
C ARG A 360 1.88 16.08 7.48
N VAL A 361 2.33 14.88 7.07
CA VAL A 361 1.90 14.22 5.83
C VAL A 361 0.40 13.90 5.88
N LEU A 362 -0.10 13.38 7.00
CA LEU A 362 -1.54 13.17 7.20
C LEU A 362 -2.34 14.47 7.13
N SER A 363 -1.75 15.58 7.60
CA SER A 363 -2.36 16.92 7.58
C SER A 363 -2.19 17.66 6.24
N GLY A 364 -1.55 17.04 5.23
CA GLY A 364 -1.52 17.58 3.87
C GLY A 364 -0.13 17.88 3.31
N GLU A 365 0.95 17.75 4.10
CA GLU A 365 2.30 17.84 3.55
C GLU A 365 2.51 16.73 2.50
N MET A 366 3.04 17.07 1.34
CA MET A 366 3.34 16.09 0.29
C MET A 366 4.64 15.35 0.60
N THR A 367 4.67 14.06 0.26
CA THR A 367 5.92 13.30 0.22
C THR A 367 6.69 13.62 -1.07
N LYS A 368 7.98 13.33 -1.10
CA LYS A 368 8.84 13.64 -2.25
C LYS A 368 8.37 12.93 -3.54
N ASN A 369 7.92 11.67 -3.43
CA ASN A 369 7.42 10.95 -4.60
C ASN A 369 6.04 11.44 -5.08
N GLU A 370 5.18 11.94 -4.19
CA GLU A 370 3.94 12.60 -4.61
C GLU A 370 4.25 13.86 -5.42
N ALA A 371 5.22 14.67 -4.98
CA ALA A 371 5.58 15.93 -5.64
C ALA A 371 6.05 15.75 -7.08
N ILE A 372 6.67 14.61 -7.41
CA ILE A 372 7.14 14.27 -8.76
C ILE A 372 6.23 13.28 -9.48
N GLN A 373 5.13 12.86 -8.86
CA GLN A 373 4.16 11.89 -9.40
C GLN A 373 4.79 10.54 -9.79
N TYR A 374 5.74 10.04 -8.99
CA TYR A 374 6.43 8.77 -9.24
C TYR A 374 5.69 7.59 -8.58
N PHE A 375 4.56 7.18 -9.14
CA PHE A 375 3.67 6.17 -8.56
C PHE A 375 2.87 5.34 -9.58
N SER A 376 3.29 5.27 -10.85
CA SER A 376 2.50 4.63 -11.92
C SER A 376 2.61 3.10 -11.98
N ALA A 377 3.58 2.49 -11.29
CA ALA A 377 3.73 1.04 -11.30
C ALA A 377 2.79 0.39 -10.29
N ILE A 378 1.63 -0.05 -10.76
CA ILE A 378 0.62 -0.80 -9.99
C ILE A 378 0.52 -2.21 -10.54
N ASP A 379 0.37 -3.17 -9.65
CA ASP A 379 0.13 -4.56 -10.00
C ASP A 379 -0.79 -5.23 -8.99
N ILE A 380 -1.72 -6.08 -9.45
CA ILE A 380 -2.60 -6.86 -8.59
C ILE A 380 -2.11 -8.30 -8.56
N HIS A 381 -1.81 -8.78 -7.36
CA HIS A 381 -1.29 -10.14 -7.15
C HIS A 381 -2.35 -11.19 -7.46
N CYS A 382 -2.06 -12.04 -8.45
CA CYS A 382 -2.86 -13.21 -8.83
C CYS A 382 -2.08 -14.49 -8.57
N LEU A 383 -2.78 -15.61 -8.40
CA LEU A 383 -2.20 -16.89 -8.01
C LEU A 383 -2.18 -17.92 -9.12
N GLY A 384 -3.13 -17.83 -10.05
CA GLY A 384 -3.29 -18.77 -11.15
C GLY A 384 -2.62 -18.30 -12.45
N PRO A 385 -2.60 -19.18 -13.46
CA PRO A 385 -2.13 -18.81 -14.79
C PRO A 385 -3.14 -17.88 -15.49
N VAL A 386 -2.63 -17.10 -16.41
CA VAL A 386 -3.45 -16.42 -17.45
C VAL A 386 -3.84 -17.45 -18.50
N ILE A 387 -5.06 -17.40 -19.01
CA ILE A 387 -5.64 -18.33 -20.00
C ILE A 387 -6.05 -17.64 -21.29
#